data_b0666d19d177224d104032e259c802ce
#
_entry.id   b0666d19d177224d104032e259c802ce
#
_cell.length_a   1.000
_cell.length_b   1.000
_cell.length_c   1.000
_cell.angle_alpha   90.00
_cell.angle_beta   90.00
_cell.angle_gamma   90.00
#
_symmetry.space_group_name_H-M   'P 1'
#
loop_
_entity.id
_entity.type
_entity.pdbx_description
1 polymer ?
#
loop_
_entity_poly.entity_id
_entity_poly.type
_entity_poly.pdbx_seq_one_letter_code
_entity_poly.pdbx_strand_id
1 'polypeptide(L)'
;QSYFPPERSKKILGKFDGIGANVISALLGTDRTILEIGCGSGNFTALMARYSRSILGLDFSPAMLAVLEERRLAEGIGNIRTQAGKWEDFTTDAVFDYIVSVNSLYRIRDMQKALLKMQAYSRCGFIIIRTIQRPFFFDLYTQNSVACAECPDYQLLPLLLWRSGIQANVEFITYPKKKHFLNLADVSQEMQADLTAQIFHEQQARLLQAFTGQAVFTDGRYTISQPRTTVIISVKNKSGMKI
;
A
#
# COMPACT_ATOMS: atom_id res chain seq x y z
N GLN A 1 -14.16 12.84 9.45
CA GLN A 1 -14.56 12.44 8.09
C GLN A 1 -13.65 11.30 7.67
N SER A 2 -14.21 10.09 7.43
CA SER A 2 -13.44 8.92 7.06
C SER A 2 -12.85 9.10 5.66
N TYR A 3 -11.53 8.98 5.54
CA TYR A 3 -10.78 9.18 4.30
C TYR A 3 -11.08 8.11 3.22
N PHE A 4 -11.76 7.02 3.58
CA PHE A 4 -12.16 5.94 2.66
C PHE A 4 -13.57 5.42 2.98
N PRO A 5 -14.53 5.54 2.06
CA PRO A 5 -15.83 4.94 2.23
C PRO A 5 -15.75 3.39 2.17
N PRO A 6 -16.60 2.67 2.91
CA PRO A 6 -16.59 1.20 3.02
C PRO A 6 -16.69 0.44 1.68
N GLU A 7 -17.35 1.03 0.68
CA GLU A 7 -17.47 0.44 -0.65
C GLU A 7 -16.13 0.39 -1.43
N ARG A 8 -15.20 1.32 -1.13
CA ARG A 8 -13.85 1.30 -1.70
C ARG A 8 -13.03 0.14 -1.17
N SER A 9 -13.24 -0.24 0.08
CA SER A 9 -12.55 -1.35 0.75
C SER A 9 -12.87 -2.70 0.12
N LYS A 10 -14.14 -2.97 -0.22
CA LYS A 10 -14.58 -4.20 -0.90
C LYS A 10 -13.98 -4.33 -2.31
N LYS A 11 -13.79 -3.20 -3.01
CA LYS A 11 -13.26 -3.17 -4.38
C LYS A 11 -11.74 -3.37 -4.45
N ILE A 12 -11.01 -3.07 -3.36
CA ILE A 12 -9.55 -3.24 -3.29
C ILE A 12 -9.19 -4.71 -3.06
N LEU A 13 -9.97 -5.46 -2.30
CA LEU A 13 -9.75 -6.88 -2.00
C LEU A 13 -9.73 -7.76 -3.25
N GLY A 14 -10.68 -7.61 -4.17
CA GLY A 14 -10.73 -8.41 -5.39
C GLY A 14 -9.59 -8.15 -6.40
N LYS A 15 -8.72 -7.17 -6.13
CA LYS A 15 -7.58 -6.81 -7.00
C LYS A 15 -6.22 -7.23 -6.44
N PHE A 16 -6.14 -7.52 -5.14
CA PHE A 16 -4.91 -8.00 -4.49
C PHE A 16 -4.89 -9.51 -4.26
N ASP A 17 -6.02 -10.21 -4.46
CA ASP A 17 -6.14 -11.65 -4.20
C ASP A 17 -5.14 -12.54 -4.99
N GLY A 18 -4.58 -12.05 -6.11
CA GLY A 18 -3.64 -12.84 -6.91
C GLY A 18 -2.16 -12.58 -6.62
N ILE A 19 -1.76 -11.31 -6.43
CA ILE A 19 -0.34 -10.94 -6.36
C ILE A 19 0.10 -10.70 -4.92
N GLY A 20 -0.72 -10.02 -4.12
CA GLY A 20 -0.39 -9.70 -2.73
C GLY A 20 -0.40 -10.90 -1.79
N ALA A 21 -1.38 -11.80 -1.94
CA ALA A 21 -1.53 -12.97 -1.07
C ALA A 21 -0.38 -13.97 -1.24
N ASN A 22 -0.04 -14.31 -2.47
CA ASN A 22 1.03 -15.28 -2.76
C ASN A 22 2.39 -14.78 -2.30
N VAL A 23 2.68 -13.49 -2.51
CA VAL A 23 3.94 -12.89 -2.08
C VAL A 23 4.01 -12.81 -0.56
N ILE A 24 2.94 -12.36 0.09
CA ILE A 24 2.90 -12.27 1.57
C ILE A 24 3.02 -13.66 2.20
N SER A 25 2.29 -14.66 1.71
CA SER A 25 2.37 -16.03 2.24
C SER A 25 3.75 -16.65 2.01
N ALA A 26 4.39 -16.40 0.86
CA ALA A 26 5.74 -16.88 0.59
C ALA A 26 6.81 -16.22 1.47
N LEU A 27 6.63 -14.95 1.81
CA LEU A 27 7.56 -14.21 2.66
C LEU A 27 7.38 -14.52 4.16
N LEU A 28 6.12 -14.63 4.61
CA LEU A 28 5.79 -14.83 6.04
C LEU A 28 5.79 -16.31 6.44
N GLY A 29 5.50 -17.22 5.51
CA GLY A 29 5.17 -18.61 5.84
C GLY A 29 3.83 -18.73 6.56
N THR A 30 3.61 -19.86 7.24
CA THR A 30 2.37 -20.13 7.99
C THR A 30 2.62 -20.10 9.49
N ASP A 31 1.54 -19.96 10.27
CA ASP A 31 1.54 -20.06 11.74
C ASP A 31 2.46 -19.04 12.43
N ARG A 32 2.51 -17.81 11.94
CA ARG A 32 3.32 -16.70 12.47
C ARG A 32 2.51 -15.72 13.29
N THR A 33 3.14 -15.11 14.27
CA THR A 33 2.60 -13.95 15.00
C THR A 33 3.02 -12.68 14.26
N ILE A 34 2.05 -11.81 13.94
CA ILE A 34 2.28 -10.60 13.12
C ILE A 34 1.80 -9.36 13.88
N LEU A 35 2.60 -8.30 13.83
CA LEU A 35 2.16 -6.94 14.11
C LEU A 35 2.04 -6.19 12.79
N GLU A 36 0.84 -5.70 12.45
CA GLU A 36 0.61 -4.85 11.28
C GLU A 36 0.53 -3.39 11.70
N ILE A 37 1.43 -2.56 11.16
CA ILE A 37 1.46 -1.11 11.39
C ILE A 37 0.58 -0.41 10.36
N GLY A 38 -0.43 0.34 10.82
CA GLY A 38 -1.38 1.04 9.96
C GLY A 38 -2.33 0.06 9.26
N CYS A 39 -2.96 -0.83 10.02
CA CYS A 39 -3.86 -1.86 9.49
C CYS A 39 -5.14 -1.28 8.84
N GLY A 40 -5.51 -0.05 9.17
CA GLY A 40 -6.67 0.63 8.62
C GLY A 40 -7.96 -0.19 8.79
N SER A 41 -8.74 -0.32 7.72
CA SER A 41 -9.97 -1.13 7.66
C SER A 41 -9.72 -2.63 7.45
N GLY A 42 -8.48 -3.09 7.55
CA GLY A 42 -8.14 -4.52 7.56
C GLY A 42 -8.04 -5.19 6.20
N ASN A 43 -7.81 -4.46 5.12
CA ASN A 43 -7.73 -5.05 3.79
C ASN A 43 -6.64 -6.13 3.65
N PHE A 44 -5.48 -5.88 4.24
CA PHE A 44 -4.39 -6.85 4.28
C PHE A 44 -4.43 -7.71 5.54
N THR A 45 -4.89 -7.17 6.66
CA THR A 45 -5.05 -7.87 7.93
C THR A 45 -5.87 -9.14 7.76
N ALA A 46 -7.07 -9.03 7.17
CA ALA A 46 -7.96 -10.17 6.94
C ALA A 46 -7.36 -11.21 5.99
N LEU A 47 -6.57 -10.77 5.00
CA LEU A 47 -5.86 -11.67 4.10
C LEU A 47 -4.74 -12.42 4.82
N MET A 48 -3.90 -11.73 5.59
CA MET A 48 -2.81 -12.33 6.37
C MET A 48 -3.32 -13.26 7.46
N ALA A 49 -4.50 -12.98 8.03
CA ALA A 49 -5.11 -13.80 9.08
C ALA A 49 -5.35 -15.25 8.65
N ARG A 50 -5.56 -15.51 7.36
CA ARG A 50 -5.76 -16.87 6.81
C ARG A 50 -4.54 -17.77 6.95
N TYR A 51 -3.34 -17.19 7.09
CA TYR A 51 -2.08 -17.92 7.14
C TYR A 51 -1.34 -17.74 8.45
N SER A 52 -1.77 -16.80 9.29
CA SER A 52 -1.08 -16.42 10.52
C SER A 52 -1.70 -17.10 11.74
N ARG A 53 -0.88 -17.32 12.78
CA ARG A 53 -1.36 -17.75 14.10
C ARG A 53 -2.20 -16.65 14.76
N SER A 54 -1.69 -15.44 14.74
CA SER A 54 -2.38 -14.26 15.26
C SER A 54 -1.83 -12.97 14.66
N ILE A 55 -2.68 -11.96 14.58
CA ILE A 55 -2.32 -10.62 14.12
C ILE A 55 -2.74 -9.60 15.18
N LEU A 56 -1.83 -8.68 15.50
CA LEU A 56 -2.14 -7.44 16.19
C LEU A 56 -2.14 -6.31 15.14
N GLY A 57 -3.31 -5.76 14.83
CA GLY A 57 -3.46 -4.60 13.95
C GLY A 57 -3.36 -3.31 14.75
N LEU A 58 -2.34 -2.50 14.48
CA LEU A 58 -2.14 -1.18 15.08
C LEU A 58 -2.57 -0.09 14.08
N ASP A 59 -3.48 0.79 14.47
CA ASP A 59 -3.82 1.98 13.69
C ASP A 59 -4.17 3.15 14.61
N PHE A 60 -3.82 4.37 14.19
CA PHE A 60 -4.10 5.57 14.98
C PHE A 60 -5.56 6.03 14.88
N SER A 61 -6.33 5.51 13.93
CA SER A 61 -7.72 5.89 13.66
C SER A 61 -8.72 4.89 14.28
N PRO A 62 -9.40 5.23 15.37
CA PRO A 62 -10.42 4.37 15.94
C PRO A 62 -11.56 4.04 14.96
N ALA A 63 -11.91 4.97 14.08
CA ALA A 63 -12.94 4.75 13.05
C ALA A 63 -12.54 3.64 12.05
N MET A 64 -11.25 3.57 11.67
CA MET A 64 -10.76 2.52 10.79
C MET A 64 -10.72 1.17 11.51
N LEU A 65 -10.35 1.16 12.79
CA LEU A 65 -10.37 -0.05 13.61
C LEU A 65 -11.79 -0.59 13.82
N ALA A 66 -12.79 0.29 13.96
CA ALA A 66 -14.19 -0.11 14.05
C ALA A 66 -14.64 -0.86 12.77
N VAL A 67 -14.27 -0.37 11.59
CA VAL A 67 -14.55 -1.04 10.31
C VAL A 67 -13.85 -2.41 10.23
N LEU A 68 -12.61 -2.50 10.68
CA LEU A 68 -11.89 -3.78 10.76
C LEU A 68 -12.59 -4.75 11.71
N GLU A 69 -13.07 -4.28 12.85
CA GLU A 69 -13.76 -5.12 13.84
C GLU A 69 -15.10 -5.64 13.32
N GLU A 70 -15.91 -4.77 12.67
CA GLU A 70 -17.14 -5.18 12.00
C GLU A 70 -16.87 -6.26 10.95
N ARG A 71 -15.83 -6.08 10.16
CA ARG A 71 -15.42 -7.03 9.15
C ARG A 71 -14.96 -8.36 9.77
N ARG A 72 -14.14 -8.30 10.80
CA ARG A 72 -13.64 -9.48 11.52
C ARG A 72 -14.80 -10.34 12.03
N LEU A 73 -15.81 -9.70 12.62
CA LEU A 73 -17.01 -10.38 13.10
C LEU A 73 -17.84 -10.98 11.95
N ALA A 74 -18.06 -10.21 10.89
CA ALA A 74 -18.85 -10.64 9.73
C ALA A 74 -18.19 -11.82 8.97
N GLU A 75 -16.85 -11.86 8.91
CA GLU A 75 -16.10 -12.93 8.24
C GLU A 75 -15.69 -14.07 9.20
N GLY A 76 -16.06 -14.01 10.49
CA GLY A 76 -15.72 -15.04 11.49
C GLY A 76 -14.23 -15.17 11.77
N ILE A 77 -13.43 -14.09 11.63
CA ILE A 77 -11.99 -14.13 11.80
C ILE A 77 -11.64 -13.99 13.29
N GLY A 78 -11.17 -15.08 13.93
CA GLY A 78 -10.92 -15.13 15.37
C GLY A 78 -9.50 -14.74 15.81
N ASN A 79 -8.54 -14.66 14.90
CA ASN A 79 -7.11 -14.51 15.21
C ASN A 79 -6.58 -13.07 14.97
N ILE A 80 -7.46 -12.07 14.84
CA ILE A 80 -7.11 -10.65 14.76
C ILE A 80 -7.45 -9.98 16.10
N ARG A 81 -6.53 -9.19 16.61
CA ARG A 81 -6.75 -8.20 17.67
C ARG A 81 -6.37 -6.83 17.14
N THR A 82 -7.02 -5.78 17.64
CA THR A 82 -6.76 -4.40 17.23
C THR A 82 -6.30 -3.57 18.41
N GLN A 83 -5.45 -2.58 18.14
CA GLN A 83 -5.01 -1.61 19.12
C GLN A 83 -4.97 -0.22 18.48
N ALA A 84 -5.60 0.76 19.15
CA ALA A 84 -5.52 2.15 18.73
C ALA A 84 -4.20 2.76 19.19
N GLY A 85 -3.49 3.44 18.30
CA GLY A 85 -2.24 4.14 18.62
C GLY A 85 -1.37 4.41 17.41
N LYS A 86 -0.40 5.29 17.59
CA LYS A 86 0.64 5.57 16.59
C LYS A 86 1.80 4.61 16.79
N TRP A 87 2.46 4.25 15.70
CA TRP A 87 3.64 3.40 15.76
C TRP A 87 4.76 4.00 16.61
N GLU A 88 4.94 5.32 16.53
CA GLU A 88 5.98 6.02 17.29
C GLU A 88 5.81 5.83 18.81
N ASP A 89 4.57 5.85 19.28
CA ASP A 89 4.22 5.80 20.71
C ASP A 89 3.96 4.37 21.20
N PHE A 90 3.82 3.41 20.28
CA PHE A 90 3.53 2.02 20.62
C PHE A 90 4.70 1.38 21.38
N THR A 91 4.40 0.75 22.51
CA THR A 91 5.36 -0.03 23.32
C THR A 91 4.75 -1.36 23.69
N THR A 92 5.58 -2.39 23.77
CA THR A 92 5.18 -3.74 24.16
C THR A 92 6.40 -4.57 24.57
N ASP A 93 6.23 -5.50 25.48
CA ASP A 93 7.24 -6.53 25.80
C ASP A 93 7.17 -7.73 24.86
N ALA A 94 6.13 -7.79 24.01
CA ALA A 94 5.96 -8.87 23.06
C ALA A 94 6.88 -8.70 21.84
N VAL A 95 7.47 -9.80 21.39
CA VAL A 95 8.21 -9.90 20.13
C VAL A 95 7.38 -10.71 19.15
N PHE A 96 7.12 -10.15 17.98
CA PHE A 96 6.37 -10.80 16.90
C PHE A 96 7.31 -11.57 15.99
N ASP A 97 6.80 -12.58 15.28
CA ASP A 97 7.63 -13.23 14.25
C ASP A 97 7.92 -12.25 13.13
N TYR A 98 6.91 -11.50 12.68
CA TYR A 98 7.07 -10.47 11.67
C TYR A 98 6.35 -9.19 12.04
N ILE A 99 6.91 -8.06 11.58
CA ILE A 99 6.22 -6.78 11.51
C ILE A 99 5.92 -6.45 10.06
N VAL A 100 4.69 -6.09 9.76
CA VAL A 100 4.24 -5.77 8.40
C VAL A 100 3.68 -4.36 8.37
N SER A 101 3.99 -3.63 7.32
CA SER A 101 3.40 -2.32 7.03
C SER A 101 2.98 -2.27 5.57
N VAL A 102 1.71 -2.00 5.30
CA VAL A 102 1.18 -1.92 3.93
C VAL A 102 0.57 -0.56 3.69
N ASN A 103 1.17 0.20 2.77
CA ASN A 103 0.73 1.55 2.44
C ASN A 103 0.48 2.43 3.68
N SER A 104 1.34 2.31 4.67
CA SER A 104 1.36 3.11 5.90
C SER A 104 2.74 3.79 6.08
N LEU A 105 3.10 4.28 7.21
CA LEU A 105 4.36 4.97 7.52
C LEU A 105 4.53 6.35 6.82
N TYR A 106 3.51 6.90 6.17
CA TYR A 106 3.62 8.18 5.43
C TYR A 106 3.84 9.42 6.30
N ARG A 107 3.48 9.33 7.59
CA ARG A 107 3.49 10.48 8.51
C ARG A 107 4.46 10.31 9.66
N ILE A 108 5.39 9.37 9.55
CA ILE A 108 6.41 9.13 10.57
C ILE A 108 7.49 10.20 10.46
N ARG A 109 7.72 10.94 11.54
CA ARG A 109 8.72 12.01 11.59
C ARG A 109 10.14 11.46 11.58
N ASP A 110 10.41 10.46 12.41
CA ASP A 110 11.71 9.80 12.51
C ASP A 110 11.61 8.38 11.92
N MET A 111 11.77 8.31 10.61
CA MET A 111 11.66 7.05 9.88
C MET A 111 12.77 6.06 10.27
N GLN A 112 13.99 6.55 10.52
CA GLN A 112 15.10 5.68 10.91
C GLN A 112 14.80 4.98 12.24
N LYS A 113 14.34 5.73 13.25
CA LYS A 113 13.94 5.17 14.54
C LYS A 113 12.79 4.18 14.39
N ALA A 114 11.82 4.48 13.51
CA ALA A 114 10.69 3.59 13.25
C ALA A 114 11.14 2.25 12.63
N LEU A 115 12.08 2.27 11.69
CA LEU A 115 12.62 1.07 11.03
C LEU A 115 13.45 0.22 12.01
N LEU A 116 14.31 0.85 12.83
CA LEU A 116 15.07 0.17 13.88
C LEU A 116 14.13 -0.49 14.90
N LYS A 117 13.04 0.18 15.26
CA LYS A 117 12.00 -0.35 16.15
C LYS A 117 11.28 -1.55 15.52
N MET A 118 11.01 -1.53 14.20
CA MET A 118 10.47 -2.71 13.51
C MET A 118 11.42 -3.91 13.62
N GLN A 119 12.71 -3.67 13.45
CA GLN A 119 13.73 -4.72 13.61
C GLN A 119 13.76 -5.27 15.03
N ALA A 120 13.77 -4.39 16.04
CA ALA A 120 13.84 -4.77 17.45
C ALA A 120 12.62 -5.60 17.91
N TYR A 121 11.43 -5.30 17.43
CA TYR A 121 10.19 -5.99 17.82
C TYR A 121 9.87 -7.21 16.95
N SER A 122 10.71 -7.56 15.96
CA SER A 122 10.51 -8.72 15.10
C SER A 122 11.59 -9.79 15.34
N ARG A 123 11.17 -11.06 15.42
CA ARG A 123 12.08 -12.20 15.55
C ARG A 123 12.67 -12.62 14.21
N CYS A 124 11.82 -12.76 13.20
CA CYS A 124 12.22 -13.23 11.87
C CYS A 124 12.56 -12.07 10.91
N GLY A 125 11.99 -10.88 11.14
CA GLY A 125 12.20 -9.71 10.31
C GLY A 125 10.94 -8.88 10.10
N PHE A 126 10.98 -8.00 9.09
CA PHE A 126 9.83 -7.16 8.77
C PHE A 126 9.66 -6.94 7.27
N ILE A 127 8.45 -6.57 6.88
CA ILE A 127 8.07 -6.35 5.49
C ILE A 127 7.35 -5.01 5.35
N ILE A 128 7.80 -4.20 4.41
CA ILE A 128 7.14 -2.95 4.03
C ILE A 128 6.66 -3.08 2.59
N ILE A 129 5.37 -2.90 2.37
CA ILE A 129 4.75 -2.91 1.04
C ILE A 129 4.28 -1.50 0.73
N ARG A 130 4.76 -0.94 -0.38
CA ARG A 130 4.43 0.41 -0.82
C ARG A 130 3.98 0.40 -2.26
N THR A 131 2.77 0.85 -2.53
CA THR A 131 2.37 1.19 -3.90
C THR A 131 3.04 2.50 -4.27
N ILE A 132 3.78 2.54 -5.40
CA ILE A 132 4.37 3.77 -5.89
C ILE A 132 3.25 4.75 -6.19
N GLN A 133 3.27 5.90 -5.51
CA GLN A 133 2.28 6.95 -5.69
C GLN A 133 2.63 7.76 -6.92
N ARG A 134 1.95 7.44 -8.01
CA ARG A 134 2.00 8.16 -9.28
C ARG A 134 0.58 8.47 -9.72
N PRO A 135 0.34 9.56 -10.46
CA PRO A 135 -0.90 9.79 -11.17
C PRO A 135 -1.37 8.55 -11.94
N PHE A 136 -2.68 8.39 -12.09
CA PHE A 136 -3.17 7.22 -12.84
C PHE A 136 -2.66 7.23 -14.28
N PHE A 137 -2.56 8.39 -14.88
CA PHE A 137 -2.10 8.60 -16.26
C PHE A 137 -0.59 8.86 -16.37
N PHE A 138 0.21 8.47 -15.38
CA PHE A 138 1.66 8.76 -15.35
C PHE A 138 2.38 8.36 -16.65
N ASP A 139 2.13 7.15 -17.15
CA ASP A 139 2.77 6.68 -18.38
C ASP A 139 2.27 7.43 -19.61
N LEU A 140 0.98 7.79 -19.66
CA LEU A 140 0.43 8.63 -20.70
C LEU A 140 1.12 10.02 -20.73
N TYR A 141 1.31 10.62 -19.54
CA TYR A 141 2.01 11.90 -19.42
C TYR A 141 3.46 11.80 -19.87
N THR A 142 4.18 10.77 -19.42
CA THR A 142 5.58 10.54 -19.77
C THR A 142 5.76 10.31 -21.28
N GLN A 143 4.91 9.49 -21.91
CA GLN A 143 4.93 9.25 -23.36
C GLN A 143 4.65 10.52 -24.18
N ASN A 144 3.93 11.46 -23.60
CA ASN A 144 3.63 12.75 -24.21
C ASN A 144 4.56 13.88 -23.74
N SER A 145 5.66 13.58 -23.03
CA SER A 145 6.62 14.57 -22.51
C SER A 145 5.98 15.61 -21.59
N VAL A 146 4.94 15.22 -20.85
CA VAL A 146 4.26 16.07 -19.87
C VAL A 146 4.79 15.74 -18.48
N ALA A 147 5.35 16.74 -17.80
CA ALA A 147 5.84 16.60 -16.43
C ALA A 147 4.68 16.48 -15.44
N CYS A 148 4.76 15.51 -14.55
CA CYS A 148 3.82 15.33 -13.45
C CYS A 148 4.55 14.93 -12.17
N ALA A 149 3.90 15.13 -11.03
CA ALA A 149 4.50 14.83 -9.74
C ALA A 149 4.64 13.31 -9.51
N GLU A 150 5.80 12.91 -9.01
CA GLU A 150 6.07 11.57 -8.51
C GLU A 150 6.53 11.69 -7.06
N CYS A 151 6.08 10.78 -6.20
CA CYS A 151 6.56 10.70 -4.82
C CYS A 151 7.61 9.58 -4.71
N PRO A 152 8.92 9.91 -4.61
CA PRO A 152 10.00 8.93 -4.59
C PRO A 152 10.29 8.35 -3.20
N ASP A 153 9.38 8.45 -2.25
CA ASP A 153 9.58 8.03 -0.85
C ASP A 153 10.00 6.56 -0.71
N TYR A 154 9.56 5.70 -1.62
CA TYR A 154 9.94 4.29 -1.66
C TYR A 154 11.45 4.08 -1.93
N GLN A 155 12.13 5.03 -2.56
CA GLN A 155 13.57 4.97 -2.82
C GLN A 155 14.39 5.29 -1.56
N LEU A 156 13.84 6.09 -0.66
CA LEU A 156 14.53 6.51 0.55
C LEU A 156 14.55 5.41 1.63
N LEU A 157 13.54 4.55 1.67
CA LEU A 157 13.43 3.50 2.69
C LEU A 157 14.59 2.50 2.64
N PRO A 158 14.98 1.91 1.50
CA PRO A 158 16.14 1.04 1.41
C PRO A 158 17.43 1.75 1.78
N LEU A 159 17.60 3.00 1.36
CA LEU A 159 18.79 3.80 1.70
C LEU A 159 18.93 4.03 3.21
N LEU A 160 17.82 4.33 3.89
CA LEU A 160 17.82 4.49 5.36
C LEU A 160 18.16 3.17 6.07
N LEU A 161 17.64 2.03 5.58
CA LEU A 161 17.96 0.71 6.12
C LEU A 161 19.46 0.41 5.96
N TRP A 162 19.99 0.56 4.77
CA TRP A 162 21.43 0.30 4.50
C TRP A 162 22.35 1.21 5.32
N ARG A 163 22.01 2.49 5.46
CA ARG A 163 22.76 3.41 6.33
C ARG A 163 22.68 3.01 7.82
N SER A 164 21.63 2.32 8.20
CA SER A 164 21.45 1.78 9.56
C SER A 164 22.08 0.39 9.73
N GLY A 165 22.83 -0.11 8.74
CA GLY A 165 23.45 -1.43 8.77
C GLY A 165 22.47 -2.60 8.54
N ILE A 166 21.23 -2.31 8.13
CA ILE A 166 20.19 -3.30 7.90
C ILE A 166 20.16 -3.68 6.42
N GLN A 167 20.42 -4.95 6.10
CA GLN A 167 20.29 -5.46 4.74
C GLN A 167 18.83 -5.71 4.40
N ALA A 168 18.34 -5.05 3.35
CA ALA A 168 16.98 -5.21 2.84
C ALA A 168 17.00 -5.73 1.40
N ASN A 169 16.09 -6.66 1.11
CA ASN A 169 15.76 -7.03 -0.26
C ASN A 169 14.67 -6.09 -0.75
N VAL A 170 14.77 -5.67 -2.02
CA VAL A 170 13.80 -4.79 -2.67
C VAL A 170 13.30 -5.48 -3.91
N GLU A 171 11.99 -5.67 -4.01
CA GLU A 171 11.32 -6.29 -5.13
C GLU A 171 10.25 -5.35 -5.68
N PHE A 172 10.14 -5.27 -7.02
CA PHE A 172 9.14 -4.47 -7.70
C PHE A 172 8.14 -5.39 -8.40
N ILE A 173 6.86 -5.23 -8.09
CA ILE A 173 5.78 -5.97 -8.73
C ILE A 173 4.93 -4.98 -9.51
N THR A 174 4.89 -5.14 -10.83
CA THR A 174 4.07 -4.33 -11.71
C THR A 174 2.88 -5.14 -12.21
N TYR A 175 1.69 -4.54 -12.12
CA TYR A 175 0.43 -5.16 -12.54
C TYR A 175 -0.46 -4.15 -13.26
N PRO A 176 -1.30 -4.59 -14.22
CA PRO A 176 -2.22 -3.69 -14.92
C PRO A 176 -3.34 -3.23 -13.99
N LYS A 177 -3.58 -1.93 -13.95
CA LYS A 177 -4.73 -1.32 -13.26
C LYS A 177 -5.68 -0.75 -14.30
N LYS A 178 -6.89 -1.30 -14.40
CA LYS A 178 -7.94 -0.78 -15.25
C LYS A 178 -8.73 0.32 -14.54
N LYS A 179 -9.10 1.36 -15.27
CA LYS A 179 -10.03 2.40 -14.82
C LYS A 179 -11.09 2.64 -15.91
N HIS A 180 -12.29 2.94 -15.45
CA HIS A 180 -13.45 3.18 -16.33
C HIS A 180 -13.88 4.63 -16.16
N PHE A 181 -14.23 5.27 -17.26
CA PHE A 181 -14.74 6.64 -17.32
C PHE A 181 -16.02 6.65 -18.16
N LEU A 182 -17.04 7.38 -17.73
CA LEU A 182 -18.31 7.44 -18.46
C LEU A 182 -18.18 8.35 -19.69
N ASN A 183 -17.35 9.39 -19.60
CA ASN A 183 -17.17 10.37 -20.68
C ASN A 183 -15.78 11.01 -20.58
N LEU A 184 -15.44 11.83 -21.58
CA LEU A 184 -14.15 12.54 -21.64
C LEU A 184 -14.05 13.69 -20.61
N ALA A 185 -15.17 14.18 -20.08
CA ALA A 185 -15.13 15.20 -19.03
C ALA A 185 -14.60 14.59 -17.72
N ASP A 186 -14.99 13.35 -17.39
CA ASP A 186 -14.45 12.62 -16.21
C ASP A 186 -12.94 12.37 -16.35
N VAL A 187 -12.49 12.04 -17.58
CA VAL A 187 -11.04 11.87 -17.88
C VAL A 187 -10.31 13.20 -17.69
N SER A 188 -10.88 14.28 -18.23
CA SER A 188 -10.33 15.63 -18.14
C SER A 188 -10.21 16.09 -16.67
N GLN A 189 -11.23 15.84 -15.87
CA GLN A 189 -11.23 16.14 -14.43
C GLN A 189 -10.12 15.38 -13.66
N GLU A 190 -9.93 14.10 -13.98
CA GLU A 190 -8.83 13.34 -13.40
C GLU A 190 -7.47 13.91 -13.78
N MET A 191 -7.26 14.26 -15.06
CA MET A 191 -6.00 14.86 -15.53
C MET A 191 -5.76 16.24 -14.90
N GLN A 192 -6.79 17.02 -14.70
CA GLN A 192 -6.71 18.32 -14.04
C GLN A 192 -6.29 18.20 -12.58
N ALA A 193 -6.69 17.13 -11.90
CA ALA A 193 -6.29 16.87 -10.51
C ALA A 193 -4.82 16.43 -10.40
N ASP A 194 -4.24 15.87 -11.46
CA ASP A 194 -2.88 15.36 -11.50
C ASP A 194 -1.83 16.41 -11.89
N LEU A 195 -2.24 17.46 -12.64
CA LEU A 195 -1.36 18.42 -13.28
C LEU A 195 -1.55 19.83 -12.70
N THR A 196 -0.55 20.69 -12.88
CA THR A 196 -0.76 22.12 -12.61
C THR A 196 -1.75 22.74 -13.60
N ALA A 197 -2.46 23.78 -13.19
CA ALA A 197 -3.46 24.43 -14.05
C ALA A 197 -2.88 24.88 -15.40
N GLN A 198 -1.65 25.38 -15.40
CA GLN A 198 -0.97 25.81 -16.63
C GLN A 198 -0.70 24.62 -17.56
N ILE A 199 -0.04 23.56 -17.07
CA ILE A 199 0.27 22.36 -17.85
C ILE A 199 -1.02 21.73 -18.40
N PHE A 200 -2.05 21.63 -17.56
CA PHE A 200 -3.32 21.07 -17.97
C PHE A 200 -3.95 21.87 -19.12
N HIS A 201 -4.00 23.19 -18.98
CA HIS A 201 -4.58 24.06 -20.02
C HIS A 201 -3.84 23.93 -21.37
N GLU A 202 -2.52 23.88 -21.34
CA GLU A 202 -1.69 23.80 -22.57
C GLU A 202 -1.76 22.40 -23.22
N GLN A 203 -1.95 21.33 -22.45
CA GLN A 203 -1.79 19.97 -22.95
C GLN A 203 -3.10 19.17 -23.03
N GLN A 204 -4.22 19.69 -22.52
CA GLN A 204 -5.50 18.97 -22.39
C GLN A 204 -5.95 18.28 -23.69
N ALA A 205 -6.00 19.02 -24.79
CA ALA A 205 -6.49 18.48 -26.08
C ALA A 205 -5.61 17.30 -26.57
N ARG A 206 -4.30 17.45 -26.47
CA ARG A 206 -3.32 16.42 -26.84
C ARG A 206 -3.41 15.20 -25.96
N LEU A 207 -3.55 15.38 -24.63
CA LEU A 207 -3.68 14.29 -23.68
C LEU A 207 -5.00 13.53 -23.86
N LEU A 208 -6.11 14.22 -24.11
CA LEU A 208 -7.39 13.57 -24.42
C LEU A 208 -7.33 12.77 -25.73
N GLN A 209 -6.66 13.27 -26.75
CA GLN A 209 -6.42 12.53 -27.99
C GLN A 209 -5.56 11.29 -27.75
N ALA A 210 -4.48 11.41 -26.97
CA ALA A 210 -3.63 10.27 -26.61
C ALA A 210 -4.40 9.23 -25.77
N PHE A 211 -5.29 9.68 -24.86
CA PHE A 211 -6.17 8.80 -24.09
C PHE A 211 -7.12 8.03 -25.00
N THR A 212 -7.81 8.70 -25.92
CA THR A 212 -8.76 8.04 -26.83
C THR A 212 -8.08 7.06 -27.77
N GLY A 213 -6.82 7.29 -28.13
CA GLY A 213 -6.00 6.36 -28.90
C GLY A 213 -5.61 5.07 -28.15
N GLN A 214 -5.62 5.10 -26.83
CA GLN A 214 -5.26 3.95 -25.97
C GLN A 214 -6.46 3.30 -25.29
N ALA A 215 -7.53 4.03 -25.06
CA ALA A 215 -8.71 3.54 -24.36
C ALA A 215 -9.64 2.74 -25.30
N VAL A 216 -10.27 1.71 -24.75
CA VAL A 216 -11.33 0.94 -25.42
C VAL A 216 -12.68 1.51 -24.97
N PHE A 217 -13.52 1.89 -25.96
CA PHE A 217 -14.89 2.34 -25.69
C PHE A 217 -15.87 1.20 -25.93
N THR A 218 -16.50 0.71 -24.86
CA THR A 218 -17.50 -0.37 -24.90
C THR A 218 -18.56 -0.11 -23.84
N ASP A 219 -19.80 -0.50 -24.11
CA ASP A 219 -20.94 -0.37 -23.18
C ASP A 219 -21.10 1.03 -22.58
N GLY A 220 -20.92 2.06 -23.43
CA GLY A 220 -21.10 3.46 -23.03
C GLY A 220 -20.01 4.02 -22.11
N ARG A 221 -18.83 3.37 -22.02
CA ARG A 221 -17.72 3.81 -21.18
C ARG A 221 -16.35 3.58 -21.81
N TYR A 222 -15.42 4.45 -21.48
CA TYR A 222 -14.01 4.29 -21.80
C TYR A 222 -13.34 3.41 -20.76
N THR A 223 -12.54 2.44 -21.18
CA THR A 223 -11.70 1.60 -20.32
C THR A 223 -10.26 1.73 -20.74
N ILE A 224 -9.39 2.11 -19.83
CA ILE A 224 -7.95 2.16 -20.05
C ILE A 224 -7.23 1.36 -18.97
N SER A 225 -6.13 0.71 -19.37
CA SER A 225 -5.26 -0.04 -18.46
C SER A 225 -3.91 0.67 -18.35
N GLN A 226 -3.50 0.98 -17.13
CA GLN A 226 -2.19 1.59 -16.85
C GLN A 226 -1.42 0.70 -15.86
N PRO A 227 -0.10 0.58 -15.98
CA PRO A 227 0.69 -0.17 -15.03
C PRO A 227 0.69 0.50 -13.65
N ARG A 228 0.62 -0.33 -12.63
CA ARG A 228 0.85 0.07 -11.23
C ARG A 228 1.96 -0.76 -10.66
N THR A 229 2.89 -0.12 -9.99
CA THR A 229 4.02 -0.79 -9.36
C THR A 229 3.90 -0.71 -7.84
N THR A 230 4.12 -1.84 -7.19
CA THR A 230 4.25 -1.98 -5.75
C THR A 230 5.67 -2.39 -5.44
N VAL A 231 6.27 -1.75 -4.46
CA VAL A 231 7.60 -2.09 -3.93
C VAL A 231 7.41 -2.91 -2.66
N ILE A 232 8.11 -4.03 -2.57
CA ILE A 232 8.21 -4.86 -1.38
C ILE A 232 9.63 -4.74 -0.86
N ILE A 233 9.77 -4.23 0.35
CA ILE A 233 11.03 -4.14 1.07
C ILE A 233 10.97 -5.16 2.20
N SER A 234 11.81 -6.19 2.14
CA SER A 234 11.85 -7.24 3.15
C SER A 234 13.21 -7.31 3.84
N VAL A 235 13.16 -7.40 5.15
CA VAL A 235 14.32 -7.59 6.01
C VAL A 235 14.17 -8.91 6.73
N LYS A 236 15.23 -9.73 6.71
CA LYS A 236 15.33 -10.95 7.52
C LYS A 236 16.34 -10.72 8.64
N ASN A 237 15.93 -10.96 9.87
CA ASN A 237 16.85 -10.94 10.99
C ASN A 237 17.76 -12.15 10.93
N LYS A 238 19.05 -11.97 11.25
CA LYS A 238 19.99 -13.08 11.33
C LYS A 238 19.57 -14.00 12.47
N SER A 239 19.44 -15.29 12.20
CA SER A 239 19.15 -16.30 13.23
C SER A 239 20.23 -16.22 14.33
N GLY A 240 19.83 -15.87 15.55
CA GLY A 240 20.75 -15.79 16.69
C GLY A 240 21.03 -14.39 17.25
N MET A 241 20.47 -13.32 16.68
CA MET A 241 20.52 -12.02 17.34
C MET A 241 19.57 -12.07 18.57
N LYS A 242 20.13 -12.38 19.76
CA LYS A 242 19.42 -12.20 21.04
C LYS A 242 19.19 -10.71 21.22
N ILE A 243 17.94 -10.31 21.32
CA ILE A 243 17.49 -8.99 21.74
C ILE A 243 17.71 -8.87 23.24
#